data_a43edf26bd813184df9e25ce6ef098e1
#
_entry.id   a43edf26bd813184df9e25ce6ef098e1
#
_cell.length_a   1.000
_cell.length_b   1.000
_cell.length_c   1.000
_cell.angle_alpha   90.00
_cell.angle_beta   90.00
_cell.angle_gamma   90.00
#
_symmetry.space_group_name_H-M   'P 1'
#
loop_
_entity.id
_entity.type
_entity.pdbx_description
1 polymer ?
#
loop_
_entity_poly.entity_id
_entity_poly.type
_entity_poly.pdbx_seq_one_letter_code
_entity_poly.pdbx_strand_id
1 'polypeptide(L)'
;MSNGAITDAISLTAAATRLDIDLVNVALIDDVDALLPEERRLSNISRQFTHVIVVARRQHSGISSANHLGTKQFFGGHLHYFVTEAGGEIVEGIEKGGRLALPLYTTAIDFDVTDQNDLTPAGQGALPVRMAAVVGGMGTLGLNNMLLTPQFGPRIVLGAVLTDLELPLGVPLTEELCPGLEKCGRCAAVCPAQAIPLSAPIGAGLDQVRNLDRAACARYAQPHGVNSLMEFVEAAFETKSKEELIQNYLGEPVAALWRETAMMKEAAYMGCMECEAVCPVGADFEMVIRHQGPQEEPQHTISDGRIFLNQEGL
;
A
#
# COMPACT_ATOMS: atom_id res chain seq x y z
N MET A 1 -11.01 -10.17 -26.22
CA MET A 1 -9.92 -10.01 -27.21
C MET A 1 -8.77 -10.86 -26.70
N SER A 2 -8.18 -11.73 -27.52
CA SER A 2 -7.11 -12.65 -27.03
C SER A 2 -5.89 -11.84 -26.64
N ASN A 3 -5.37 -12.09 -25.44
CA ASN A 3 -4.08 -11.55 -25.00
C ASN A 3 -3.01 -12.02 -25.96
N GLY A 4 -2.31 -11.08 -26.61
CA GLY A 4 -1.14 -11.38 -27.44
C GLY A 4 0.00 -11.91 -26.57
N ALA A 5 0.96 -12.62 -27.18
CA ALA A 5 2.19 -13.02 -26.51
C ALA A 5 2.98 -11.77 -26.11
N ILE A 6 3.60 -11.80 -24.93
CA ILE A 6 4.56 -10.79 -24.45
C ILE A 6 5.96 -11.43 -24.51
N THR A 7 6.79 -10.89 -25.40
CA THR A 7 8.13 -11.43 -25.67
C THR A 7 9.23 -10.38 -25.55
N ASP A 8 8.86 -9.12 -25.43
CA ASP A 8 9.77 -7.97 -25.39
C ASP A 8 9.10 -6.74 -24.75
N ALA A 9 9.84 -5.65 -24.61
CA ALA A 9 9.36 -4.41 -24.03
C ALA A 9 8.22 -3.75 -24.83
N ILE A 10 8.18 -3.92 -26.14
CA ILE A 10 7.14 -3.33 -27.00
C ILE A 10 5.80 -4.00 -26.71
N SER A 11 5.78 -5.34 -26.71
CA SER A 11 4.59 -6.13 -26.42
C SER A 11 4.14 -5.95 -24.96
N LEU A 12 5.07 -5.80 -24.00
CA LEU A 12 4.74 -5.48 -22.61
C LEU A 12 4.08 -4.10 -22.50
N THR A 13 4.63 -3.08 -23.15
CA THR A 13 4.06 -1.72 -23.14
C THR A 13 2.67 -1.71 -23.77
N ALA A 14 2.48 -2.42 -24.88
CA ALA A 14 1.18 -2.55 -25.52
C ALA A 14 0.15 -3.26 -24.62
N ALA A 15 0.57 -4.30 -23.89
CA ALA A 15 -0.27 -4.98 -22.91
C ALA A 15 -0.64 -4.05 -21.74
N ALA A 16 0.32 -3.33 -21.16
CA ALA A 16 0.09 -2.36 -20.10
C ALA A 16 -0.92 -1.28 -20.52
N THR A 17 -0.75 -0.72 -21.72
CA THR A 17 -1.68 0.28 -22.27
C THR A 17 -3.10 -0.29 -22.43
N ARG A 18 -3.23 -1.48 -22.95
CA ARG A 18 -4.53 -2.16 -23.11
C ARG A 18 -5.21 -2.44 -21.77
N LEU A 19 -4.43 -2.70 -20.74
CA LEU A 19 -4.88 -2.97 -19.38
C LEU A 19 -5.05 -1.71 -18.53
N ASP A 20 -5.00 -0.53 -19.16
CA ASP A 20 -5.08 0.77 -18.45
C ASP A 20 -4.06 0.92 -17.30
N ILE A 21 -2.89 0.35 -17.43
CA ILE A 21 -1.77 0.56 -16.52
C ILE A 21 -1.09 1.89 -16.87
N ASP A 22 -0.92 2.75 -15.88
CA ASP A 22 -0.36 4.10 -16.09
C ASP A 22 1.17 4.09 -16.14
N LEU A 23 1.84 3.23 -15.36
CA LEU A 23 3.31 3.11 -15.32
C LEU A 23 3.73 1.64 -15.33
N VAL A 24 4.80 1.35 -16.05
CA VAL A 24 5.46 0.03 -16.07
C VAL A 24 6.97 0.21 -16.08
N ASN A 25 7.67 -0.49 -15.18
CA ASN A 25 9.12 -0.51 -15.10
C ASN A 25 9.61 -1.92 -14.80
N VAL A 26 10.89 -2.17 -15.06
CA VAL A 26 11.54 -3.47 -14.86
C VAL A 26 12.81 -3.29 -14.04
N ALA A 27 13.03 -4.19 -13.07
CA ALA A 27 14.27 -4.27 -12.30
C ALA A 27 14.81 -5.70 -12.29
N LEU A 28 16.12 -5.86 -12.03
CA LEU A 28 16.70 -7.15 -11.70
C LEU A 28 16.34 -7.54 -10.26
N ILE A 29 15.99 -8.79 -10.05
CA ILE A 29 15.71 -9.33 -8.73
C ILE A 29 16.94 -9.21 -7.82
N ASP A 30 18.14 -9.48 -8.32
CA ASP A 30 19.37 -9.38 -7.53
C ASP A 30 19.63 -7.96 -7.02
N ASP A 31 19.34 -6.93 -7.83
CA ASP A 31 19.49 -5.52 -7.41
C ASP A 31 18.46 -5.13 -6.35
N VAL A 32 17.25 -5.66 -6.45
CA VAL A 32 16.20 -5.46 -5.45
C VAL A 32 16.55 -6.18 -4.15
N ASP A 33 16.97 -7.43 -4.24
CA ASP A 33 17.32 -8.27 -3.09
C ASP A 33 18.52 -7.75 -2.31
N ALA A 34 19.43 -7.04 -2.98
CA ALA A 34 20.55 -6.37 -2.32
C ALA A 34 20.10 -5.26 -1.34
N LEU A 35 18.89 -4.72 -1.51
CA LEU A 35 18.29 -3.69 -0.66
C LEU A 35 17.32 -4.26 0.37
N LEU A 36 17.06 -5.56 0.37
CA LEU A 36 16.08 -6.22 1.22
C LEU A 36 16.75 -7.06 2.31
N PRO A 37 16.14 -7.15 3.50
CA PRO A 37 16.49 -8.17 4.47
C PRO A 37 16.37 -9.57 3.84
N GLU A 38 17.18 -10.51 4.32
CA GLU A 38 17.27 -11.85 3.72
C GLU A 38 15.92 -12.56 3.64
N GLU A 39 15.12 -12.46 4.69
CA GLU A 39 13.80 -13.06 4.82
C GLU A 39 12.75 -12.49 3.86
N ARG A 40 13.05 -11.33 3.22
CA ARG A 40 12.12 -10.60 2.33
C ARG A 40 12.55 -10.58 0.88
N ARG A 41 13.59 -11.29 0.54
CA ARG A 41 14.11 -11.33 -0.82
C ARG A 41 13.15 -11.98 -1.78
N LEU A 42 13.01 -11.40 -2.95
CA LEU A 42 12.19 -11.95 -4.03
C LEU A 42 12.69 -13.32 -4.51
N SER A 43 14.00 -13.55 -4.46
CA SER A 43 14.62 -14.84 -4.78
C SER A 43 14.19 -15.98 -3.85
N ASN A 44 13.65 -15.70 -2.65
CA ASN A 44 13.07 -16.72 -1.78
C ASN A 44 11.76 -17.28 -2.33
N ILE A 45 11.04 -16.51 -3.15
CA ILE A 45 9.81 -16.97 -3.79
C ILE A 45 10.12 -17.99 -4.88
N SER A 46 11.08 -17.68 -5.75
CA SER A 46 11.58 -18.61 -6.75
C SER A 46 12.93 -18.14 -7.31
N ARG A 47 13.87 -19.07 -7.41
CA ARG A 47 15.19 -18.83 -7.99
C ARG A 47 15.22 -18.89 -9.52
N GLN A 48 14.10 -19.18 -10.15
CA GLN A 48 14.01 -19.27 -11.61
C GLN A 48 13.80 -17.91 -12.26
N PHE A 49 13.30 -16.94 -11.50
CA PHE A 49 13.06 -15.61 -12.00
C PHE A 49 14.28 -14.71 -11.83
N THR A 50 14.51 -13.86 -12.81
CA THR A 50 15.62 -12.90 -12.82
C THR A 50 15.16 -11.45 -12.86
N HIS A 51 13.94 -11.22 -13.35
CA HIS A 51 13.37 -9.88 -13.53
C HIS A 51 12.09 -9.74 -12.73
N VAL A 52 11.84 -8.52 -12.27
CA VAL A 52 10.56 -8.11 -11.71
C VAL A 52 10.00 -6.95 -12.53
N ILE A 53 8.83 -7.16 -13.09
CA ILE A 53 8.02 -6.11 -13.74
C ILE A 53 7.17 -5.47 -12.68
N VAL A 54 7.29 -4.15 -12.50
CA VAL A 54 6.40 -3.39 -11.61
C VAL A 54 5.44 -2.59 -12.47
N VAL A 55 4.17 -2.70 -12.15
CA VAL A 55 3.08 -1.95 -12.78
C VAL A 55 2.44 -1.04 -11.75
N ALA A 56 1.97 0.12 -12.18
CA ALA A 56 1.26 1.03 -11.32
C ALA A 56 0.02 1.61 -12.00
N ARG A 57 -1.04 1.76 -11.22
CA ARG A 57 -2.23 2.49 -11.61
C ARG A 57 -2.43 3.68 -10.69
N ARG A 58 -2.75 4.83 -11.28
CA ARG A 58 -3.05 6.05 -10.52
C ARG A 58 -4.36 5.91 -9.76
N GLN A 59 -4.42 6.51 -8.60
CA GLN A 59 -5.67 6.71 -7.87
C GLN A 59 -6.47 7.85 -8.51
N HIS A 60 -7.79 7.71 -8.51
CA HIS A 60 -8.65 8.81 -8.96
C HIS A 60 -8.58 9.99 -8.00
N SER A 61 -8.39 11.19 -8.51
CA SER A 61 -8.22 12.40 -7.69
C SER A 61 -9.39 12.64 -6.71
N GLY A 62 -10.60 12.22 -7.08
CA GLY A 62 -11.78 12.30 -6.19
C GLY A 62 -11.67 11.46 -4.92
N ILE A 63 -10.85 10.41 -4.91
CA ILE A 63 -10.63 9.59 -3.69
C ILE A 63 -9.95 10.43 -2.61
N SER A 64 -8.98 11.28 -3.00
CA SER A 64 -8.27 12.16 -2.06
C SER A 64 -9.18 13.22 -1.43
N SER A 65 -10.29 13.57 -2.06
CA SER A 65 -11.27 14.54 -1.54
C SER A 65 -12.38 13.92 -0.70
N ALA A 66 -12.45 12.59 -0.60
CA ALA A 66 -13.48 11.93 0.19
C ALA A 66 -13.21 12.11 1.70
N ASN A 67 -14.23 12.51 2.46
CA ASN A 67 -14.13 12.64 3.93
C ASN A 67 -14.51 11.36 4.67
N HIS A 68 -14.85 10.30 3.95
CA HIS A 68 -15.29 9.03 4.51
C HIS A 68 -14.23 7.94 4.31
N LEU A 69 -13.65 7.47 5.42
CA LEU A 69 -12.57 6.48 5.41
C LEU A 69 -12.93 5.21 4.64
N GLY A 70 -14.09 4.62 4.92
CA GLY A 70 -14.55 3.40 4.25
C GLY A 70 -14.67 3.57 2.73
N THR A 71 -15.08 4.75 2.26
CA THR A 71 -15.14 5.05 0.82
C THR A 71 -13.74 5.08 0.22
N LYS A 72 -12.78 5.74 0.86
CA LYS A 72 -11.38 5.75 0.42
C LYS A 72 -10.82 4.34 0.34
N GLN A 73 -11.01 3.56 1.39
CA GLN A 73 -10.52 2.19 1.49
C GLN A 73 -11.15 1.26 0.46
N PHE A 74 -12.46 1.36 0.26
CA PHE A 74 -13.17 0.55 -0.75
C PHE A 74 -12.61 0.78 -2.16
N PHE A 75 -12.43 2.04 -2.56
CA PHE A 75 -11.86 2.35 -3.86
C PHE A 75 -10.36 2.00 -3.96
N GLY A 76 -9.59 2.17 -2.88
CA GLY A 76 -8.21 1.70 -2.80
C GLY A 76 -8.11 0.19 -3.01
N GLY A 77 -8.93 -0.60 -2.32
CA GLY A 77 -9.01 -2.04 -2.49
C GLY A 77 -9.43 -2.45 -3.90
N HIS A 78 -10.41 -1.73 -4.49
CA HIS A 78 -10.81 -1.97 -5.87
C HIS A 78 -9.67 -1.74 -6.88
N LEU A 79 -8.85 -0.71 -6.68
CA LEU A 79 -7.68 -0.49 -7.52
C LEU A 79 -6.61 -1.57 -7.34
N HIS A 80 -6.42 -2.09 -6.11
CA HIS A 80 -5.53 -3.22 -5.87
C HIS A 80 -6.00 -4.47 -6.60
N TYR A 81 -7.30 -4.79 -6.52
CA TYR A 81 -7.87 -5.89 -7.27
C TYR A 81 -7.62 -5.73 -8.77
N PHE A 82 -7.87 -4.53 -9.31
CA PHE A 82 -7.64 -4.23 -10.72
C PHE A 82 -6.18 -4.45 -11.14
N VAL A 83 -5.23 -3.99 -10.34
CA VAL A 83 -3.79 -4.15 -10.64
C VAL A 83 -3.36 -5.62 -10.52
N THR A 84 -3.95 -6.38 -9.61
CA THR A 84 -3.72 -7.83 -9.46
C THR A 84 -4.21 -8.60 -10.69
N GLU A 85 -5.42 -8.30 -11.18
CA GLU A 85 -5.95 -8.89 -12.42
C GLU A 85 -5.08 -8.54 -13.63
N ALA A 86 -4.64 -7.28 -13.74
CA ALA A 86 -3.73 -6.86 -14.79
C ALA A 86 -2.38 -7.61 -14.73
N GLY A 87 -1.87 -7.89 -13.53
CA GLY A 87 -0.72 -8.75 -13.31
C GLY A 87 -0.93 -10.16 -13.86
N GLY A 88 -2.08 -10.76 -13.60
CA GLY A 88 -2.48 -12.07 -14.14
C GLY A 88 -2.52 -12.08 -15.67
N GLU A 89 -3.08 -11.04 -16.28
CA GLU A 89 -3.13 -10.88 -17.73
C GLU A 89 -1.72 -10.76 -18.36
N ILE A 90 -0.78 -10.07 -17.67
CA ILE A 90 0.62 -9.97 -18.09
C ILE A 90 1.30 -11.34 -18.02
N VAL A 91 1.07 -12.09 -16.94
CA VAL A 91 1.58 -13.48 -16.79
C VAL A 91 1.13 -14.35 -17.94
N GLU A 92 -0.18 -14.37 -18.25
CA GLU A 92 -0.68 -15.13 -19.40
C GLU A 92 -0.01 -14.73 -20.72
N GLY A 93 0.23 -13.44 -20.93
CA GLY A 93 0.92 -12.95 -22.12
C GLY A 93 2.35 -13.46 -22.21
N ILE A 94 3.10 -13.44 -21.11
CA ILE A 94 4.48 -13.91 -21.01
C ILE A 94 4.54 -15.43 -21.24
N GLU A 95 3.63 -16.20 -20.63
CA GLU A 95 3.58 -17.64 -20.81
C GLU A 95 3.21 -18.05 -22.24
N LYS A 96 2.32 -17.31 -22.91
CA LYS A 96 2.09 -17.46 -24.36
C LYS A 96 3.32 -17.16 -25.21
N GLY A 97 4.23 -16.32 -24.70
CA GLY A 97 5.55 -16.06 -25.27
C GLY A 97 6.59 -17.16 -25.00
N GLY A 98 6.23 -18.20 -24.23
CA GLY A 98 7.09 -19.34 -23.90
C GLY A 98 8.08 -19.06 -22.74
N ARG A 99 7.82 -18.05 -21.91
CA ARG A 99 8.57 -17.72 -20.71
C ARG A 99 7.74 -17.96 -19.46
N LEU A 100 8.38 -18.10 -18.31
CA LEU A 100 7.70 -18.26 -17.03
C LEU A 100 7.43 -16.89 -16.39
N ALA A 101 6.30 -16.78 -15.70
CA ALA A 101 5.98 -15.61 -14.93
C ALA A 101 5.10 -15.96 -13.71
N LEU A 102 5.15 -15.11 -12.68
CA LEU A 102 4.38 -15.25 -11.45
C LEU A 102 3.90 -13.89 -10.97
N PRO A 103 2.59 -13.66 -10.81
CA PRO A 103 2.09 -12.42 -10.23
C PRO A 103 2.38 -12.39 -8.74
N LEU A 104 2.81 -11.23 -8.21
CA LEU A 104 2.95 -11.01 -6.80
C LEU A 104 1.67 -10.39 -6.23
N TYR A 105 1.21 -10.96 -5.14
CA TYR A 105 0.11 -10.39 -4.38
C TYR A 105 0.61 -9.24 -3.51
N THR A 106 0.20 -8.02 -3.83
CA THR A 106 0.78 -6.80 -3.25
C THR A 106 0.08 -6.32 -1.97
N THR A 107 -1.09 -6.85 -1.67
CA THR A 107 -1.86 -6.56 -0.45
C THR A 107 -1.65 -7.59 0.65
N ALA A 108 -0.93 -8.69 0.38
CA ALA A 108 -0.67 -9.71 1.38
C ALA A 108 0.11 -9.12 2.55
N ILE A 109 -0.43 -9.31 3.74
CA ILE A 109 0.32 -9.12 4.97
C ILE A 109 1.32 -10.26 5.01
N ASP A 110 2.58 -9.91 5.12
CA ASP A 110 3.65 -10.90 5.27
C ASP A 110 3.60 -11.46 6.69
N PHE A 111 2.89 -12.56 6.86
CA PHE A 111 2.75 -13.23 8.16
C PHE A 111 4.00 -13.99 8.57
N ASP A 112 4.91 -14.27 7.63
CA ASP A 112 6.12 -15.05 7.91
C ASP A 112 7.21 -14.22 8.61
N VAL A 113 7.03 -12.91 8.72
CA VAL A 113 7.98 -11.98 9.34
C VAL A 113 7.40 -11.39 10.64
N THR A 114 6.86 -12.22 11.48
CA THR A 114 6.68 -11.86 12.89
C THR A 114 8.03 -12.08 13.57
N ASP A 115 8.75 -11.01 13.89
CA ASP A 115 9.76 -11.08 14.92
C ASP A 115 9.06 -11.63 16.17
N GLN A 116 9.48 -12.82 16.63
CA GLN A 116 8.88 -13.47 17.80
C GLN A 116 8.99 -12.60 19.06
N ASN A 117 9.79 -11.54 19.02
CA ASN A 117 9.95 -10.57 20.10
C ASN A 117 9.12 -9.28 19.86
N ASP A 118 8.61 -9.06 18.66
CA ASP A 118 7.73 -7.94 18.34
C ASP A 118 6.36 -8.49 17.87
N LEU A 119 5.49 -8.72 18.82
CA LEU A 119 4.11 -9.19 18.59
C LEU A 119 3.22 -8.13 17.92
N THR A 120 3.77 -6.99 17.52
CA THR A 120 3.01 -6.03 16.73
C THR A 120 2.76 -6.60 15.34
N PRO A 121 1.49 -6.82 14.95
CA PRO A 121 1.13 -7.19 13.59
C PRO A 121 1.37 -5.99 12.68
N ALA A 122 2.64 -5.70 12.43
CA ALA A 122 3.04 -4.69 11.51
C ALA A 122 2.95 -5.28 10.10
N GLY A 123 1.76 -5.22 9.52
CA GLY A 123 1.60 -5.49 8.10
C GLY A 123 2.61 -4.67 7.31
N GLN A 124 3.71 -5.28 6.92
CA GLN A 124 4.78 -4.55 6.23
C GLN A 124 4.45 -4.33 4.75
N GLY A 125 3.31 -4.85 4.30
CA GLY A 125 2.84 -4.67 2.94
C GLY A 125 3.88 -5.08 1.91
N ALA A 126 3.72 -4.64 0.68
CA ALA A 126 4.58 -4.95 -0.45
C ALA A 126 5.92 -4.19 -0.44
N LEU A 127 6.74 -4.30 0.63
CA LEU A 127 8.06 -3.68 0.66
C LEU A 127 8.92 -4.09 -0.55
N PRO A 128 9.01 -5.40 -0.92
CA PRO A 128 9.78 -5.80 -2.08
C PRO A 128 9.32 -5.13 -3.37
N VAL A 129 8.01 -4.96 -3.57
CA VAL A 129 7.44 -4.30 -4.76
C VAL A 129 7.79 -2.81 -4.80
N ARG A 130 7.76 -2.12 -3.65
CA ARG A 130 8.19 -0.71 -3.58
C ARG A 130 9.68 -0.56 -3.89
N MET A 131 10.51 -1.46 -3.37
CA MET A 131 11.95 -1.45 -3.66
C MET A 131 12.22 -1.77 -5.13
N ALA A 132 11.50 -2.72 -5.72
CA ALA A 132 11.58 -3.01 -7.16
C ALA A 132 11.18 -1.78 -8.01
N ALA A 133 10.16 -1.04 -7.58
CA ALA A 133 9.76 0.20 -8.24
C ALA A 133 10.85 1.29 -8.16
N VAL A 134 11.54 1.41 -7.03
CA VAL A 134 12.68 2.34 -6.87
C VAL A 134 13.84 1.93 -7.75
N VAL A 135 14.25 0.67 -7.71
CA VAL A 135 15.35 0.13 -8.53
C VAL A 135 15.02 0.23 -10.02
N GLY A 136 13.76 -0.03 -10.40
CA GLY A 136 13.28 0.13 -11.78
C GLY A 136 13.11 1.58 -12.22
N GLY A 137 13.36 2.58 -11.35
CA GLY A 137 13.31 4.00 -11.70
C GLY A 137 11.90 4.59 -11.79
N MET A 138 10.89 3.95 -11.19
CA MET A 138 9.52 4.46 -11.19
C MET A 138 9.36 5.68 -10.27
N GLY A 139 10.18 5.76 -9.19
CA GLY A 139 10.11 6.82 -8.21
C GLY A 139 11.10 6.66 -7.07
N THR A 140 10.90 7.44 -5.99
CA THR A 140 11.68 7.35 -4.74
C THR A 140 10.75 7.20 -3.54
N LEU A 141 11.26 6.79 -2.38
CA LEU A 141 10.43 6.66 -1.18
C LEU A 141 10.21 8.02 -0.50
N GLY A 142 8.97 8.28 -0.10
CA GLY A 142 8.61 9.44 0.68
C GLY A 142 8.76 9.25 2.19
N LEU A 143 8.71 10.35 2.94
CA LEU A 143 8.68 10.36 4.41
C LEU A 143 7.52 9.51 4.98
N ASN A 144 6.43 9.37 4.23
CA ASN A 144 5.27 8.53 4.55
C ASN A 144 5.43 7.06 4.14
N ASN A 145 6.62 6.63 3.75
CA ASN A 145 6.92 5.29 3.23
C ASN A 145 6.16 4.87 1.96
N MET A 146 5.53 5.80 1.27
CA MET A 146 4.92 5.55 -0.03
C MET A 146 5.95 5.75 -1.14
N LEU A 147 5.81 4.99 -2.23
CA LEU A 147 6.52 5.31 -3.46
C LEU A 147 5.98 6.63 -4.00
N LEU A 148 6.87 7.56 -4.28
CA LEU A 148 6.55 8.83 -4.93
C LEU A 148 6.98 8.76 -6.39
N THR A 149 6.06 9.00 -7.31
CA THR A 149 6.36 9.11 -8.74
C THR A 149 6.30 10.55 -9.21
N PRO A 150 7.07 10.93 -10.25
CA PRO A 150 7.00 12.30 -10.78
C PRO A 150 5.61 12.66 -11.31
N GLN A 151 4.86 11.68 -11.81
CA GLN A 151 3.54 11.88 -12.44
C GLN A 151 2.42 12.01 -11.40
N PHE A 152 2.38 11.11 -10.41
CA PHE A 152 1.23 10.92 -9.52
C PHE A 152 1.60 11.01 -8.03
N GLY A 153 2.87 11.32 -7.70
CA GLY A 153 3.31 11.27 -6.31
C GLY A 153 3.00 9.92 -5.67
N PRO A 154 2.46 9.90 -4.44
CA PRO A 154 2.09 8.66 -3.75
C PRO A 154 0.72 8.09 -4.18
N ARG A 155 -0.02 8.77 -5.05
CA ARG A 155 -1.40 8.43 -5.43
C ARG A 155 -1.45 7.36 -6.51
N ILE A 156 -0.82 6.23 -6.22
CA ILE A 156 -0.72 5.06 -7.09
C ILE A 156 -0.94 3.78 -6.31
N VAL A 157 -1.35 2.75 -7.02
CA VAL A 157 -1.38 1.36 -6.52
C VAL A 157 -0.43 0.54 -7.35
N LEU A 158 0.39 -0.25 -6.69
CA LEU A 158 1.44 -1.07 -7.30
C LEU A 158 1.00 -2.52 -7.46
N GLY A 159 1.46 -3.15 -8.54
CA GLY A 159 1.45 -4.58 -8.76
C GLY A 159 2.83 -5.03 -9.26
N ALA A 160 3.10 -6.31 -9.20
CA ALA A 160 4.36 -6.84 -9.73
C ALA A 160 4.20 -8.24 -10.30
N VAL A 161 5.08 -8.57 -11.23
CA VAL A 161 5.19 -9.89 -11.87
C VAL A 161 6.66 -10.28 -11.90
N LEU A 162 7.00 -11.44 -11.34
CA LEU A 162 8.33 -12.05 -11.49
C LEU A 162 8.38 -12.82 -12.80
N THR A 163 9.52 -12.80 -13.48
CA THR A 163 9.68 -13.50 -14.77
C THR A 163 11.12 -13.87 -15.07
N ASP A 164 11.32 -14.89 -15.92
CA ASP A 164 12.58 -15.22 -16.58
C ASP A 164 12.72 -14.56 -17.96
N LEU A 165 11.72 -13.77 -18.38
CA LEU A 165 11.79 -12.98 -19.60
C LEU A 165 12.78 -11.83 -19.43
N GLU A 166 13.83 -11.82 -20.25
CA GLU A 166 14.78 -10.70 -20.28
C GLU A 166 14.15 -9.46 -20.89
N LEU A 167 14.15 -8.38 -20.14
CA LEU A 167 13.55 -7.09 -20.51
C LEU A 167 14.54 -5.96 -20.24
N PRO A 168 14.50 -4.87 -21.00
CA PRO A 168 15.28 -3.66 -20.69
C PRO A 168 14.97 -3.15 -19.28
N LEU A 169 16.00 -2.88 -18.51
CA LEU A 169 15.89 -2.41 -17.14
C LEU A 169 15.58 -0.91 -17.09
N GLY A 170 14.78 -0.52 -16.13
CA GLY A 170 14.64 0.89 -15.76
C GLY A 170 15.92 1.44 -15.12
N VAL A 171 16.02 2.75 -15.07
CA VAL A 171 17.18 3.45 -14.47
C VAL A 171 16.68 4.17 -13.22
N PRO A 172 17.24 3.88 -12.02
CA PRO A 172 16.87 4.54 -10.79
C PRO A 172 16.96 6.07 -10.91
N LEU A 173 16.02 6.77 -10.27
CA LEU A 173 16.08 8.23 -10.22
C LEU A 173 17.28 8.67 -9.36
N THR A 174 17.98 9.69 -9.83
CA THR A 174 19.14 10.27 -9.13
C THR A 174 18.75 11.31 -8.09
N GLU A 175 17.56 11.89 -8.22
CA GLU A 175 17.03 12.91 -7.33
C GLU A 175 15.90 12.36 -6.47
N GLU A 176 15.98 12.64 -5.17
CA GLU A 176 14.89 12.33 -4.24
C GLU A 176 13.71 13.25 -4.49
N LEU A 177 12.53 12.66 -4.71
CA LEU A 177 11.31 13.42 -4.97
C LEU A 177 10.71 14.03 -3.69
N CYS A 178 10.98 13.41 -2.52
CA CYS A 178 10.50 13.91 -1.23
C CYS A 178 11.35 15.11 -0.78
N PRO A 179 10.75 16.31 -0.58
CA PRO A 179 11.50 17.47 -0.09
C PRO A 179 11.99 17.32 1.36
N GLY A 180 11.49 16.30 2.07
CA GLY A 180 11.84 16.04 3.44
C GLY A 180 11.06 16.85 4.48
N LEU A 181 11.32 16.52 5.75
CA LEU A 181 10.61 17.11 6.87
C LEU A 181 10.83 18.61 6.99
N GLU A 182 12.08 19.06 6.82
CA GLU A 182 12.44 20.48 6.96
C GLU A 182 11.80 21.39 5.92
N LYS A 183 11.59 20.88 4.69
CA LYS A 183 11.04 21.66 3.58
C LYS A 183 9.55 21.45 3.34
N CYS A 184 8.96 20.37 3.88
CA CYS A 184 7.58 20.03 3.63
C CYS A 184 6.85 19.51 4.89
N GLY A 185 7.10 18.28 5.34
CA GLY A 185 6.49 17.68 6.54
C GLY A 185 4.96 17.50 6.53
N ARG A 186 4.25 17.82 5.43
CA ARG A 186 2.77 17.81 5.36
C ARG A 186 2.16 16.47 5.76
N CYS A 187 2.71 15.36 5.27
CA CYS A 187 2.22 14.02 5.57
C CYS A 187 2.34 13.68 7.06
N ALA A 188 3.40 14.14 7.73
CA ALA A 188 3.57 13.95 9.17
C ALA A 188 2.59 14.83 9.97
N ALA A 189 2.40 16.08 9.53
CA ALA A 189 1.49 17.02 10.20
C ALA A 189 0.01 16.58 10.13
N VAL A 190 -0.43 15.96 9.01
CA VAL A 190 -1.81 15.53 8.82
C VAL A 190 -2.07 14.13 9.38
N CYS A 191 -1.04 13.36 9.74
CA CYS A 191 -1.20 11.97 10.16
C CYS A 191 -2.03 11.87 11.45
N PRO A 192 -3.27 11.36 11.40
CA PRO A 192 -4.13 11.30 12.57
C PRO A 192 -3.63 10.32 13.63
N ALA A 193 -2.87 9.31 13.21
CA ALA A 193 -2.22 8.35 14.09
C ALA A 193 -0.86 8.82 14.62
N GLN A 194 -0.36 9.99 14.16
CA GLN A 194 1.00 10.47 14.44
C GLN A 194 2.09 9.41 14.16
N ALA A 195 1.82 8.53 13.21
CA ALA A 195 2.67 7.40 12.88
C ALA A 195 3.95 7.81 12.11
N ILE A 196 3.95 9.00 11.50
CA ILE A 196 5.09 9.54 10.75
C ILE A 196 5.88 10.47 11.69
N PRO A 197 7.12 10.12 12.09
CA PRO A 197 7.84 10.89 13.09
C PRO A 197 8.21 12.28 12.58
N LEU A 198 8.01 13.30 13.42
CA LEU A 198 8.34 14.71 13.15
C LEU A 198 9.83 15.03 13.38
N SER A 199 10.61 14.11 13.93
CA SER A 199 12.00 14.33 14.32
C SER A 199 13.02 13.38 13.68
N ALA A 200 12.57 12.46 12.86
CA ALA A 200 13.46 11.49 12.25
C ALA A 200 14.20 12.10 11.05
N PRO A 201 15.51 11.91 10.93
CA PRO A 201 16.22 12.20 9.70
C PRO A 201 15.62 11.35 8.58
N ILE A 202 15.52 11.94 7.40
CA ILE A 202 15.15 11.17 6.21
C ILE A 202 16.32 10.23 5.94
N GLY A 203 16.14 8.96 6.27
CA GLY A 203 17.05 7.91 5.82
C GLY A 203 16.74 7.60 4.36
N ALA A 204 17.75 7.27 3.59
CA ALA A 204 17.54 6.69 2.27
C ALA A 204 17.21 5.19 2.42
N GLY A 205 16.31 4.68 1.59
CA GLY A 205 16.04 3.25 1.52
C GLY A 205 15.35 2.64 2.74
N LEU A 206 15.86 1.51 3.23
CA LEU A 206 15.24 0.71 4.29
C LEU A 206 15.15 1.43 5.65
N ASP A 207 16.05 2.35 5.95
CA ASP A 207 16.04 3.07 7.23
C ASP A 207 14.83 4.01 7.32
N GLN A 208 14.38 4.56 6.20
CA GLN A 208 13.16 5.35 6.11
C GLN A 208 11.91 4.50 6.38
N VAL A 209 11.88 3.26 5.88
CA VAL A 209 10.78 2.32 6.13
C VAL A 209 10.67 1.94 7.61
N ARG A 210 11.78 1.92 8.35
CA ARG A 210 11.81 1.58 9.79
C ARG A 210 11.28 2.66 10.70
N ASN A 211 11.27 3.91 10.25
CA ASN A 211 10.89 5.05 11.09
C ASN A 211 9.38 5.29 11.20
N LEU A 212 8.56 4.62 10.41
CA LEU A 212 7.10 4.70 10.49
C LEU A 212 6.59 3.81 11.65
N ASP A 213 5.82 4.37 12.58
CA ASP A 213 5.04 3.57 13.54
C ASP A 213 3.86 2.89 12.82
N ARG A 214 4.14 1.67 12.36
CA ARG A 214 3.17 0.90 11.59
C ARG A 214 1.99 0.43 12.42
N ALA A 215 2.22 0.13 13.70
CA ALA A 215 1.18 -0.29 14.60
C ALA A 215 0.18 0.84 14.84
N ALA A 216 0.66 2.06 15.10
CA ALA A 216 -0.20 3.23 15.21
C ALA A 216 -0.94 3.50 13.90
N CYS A 217 -0.25 3.44 12.74
CA CYS A 217 -0.88 3.59 11.43
C CYS A 217 -1.99 2.57 11.21
N ALA A 218 -1.71 1.28 11.46
CA ALA A 218 -2.69 0.20 11.24
C ALA A 218 -3.90 0.32 12.17
N ARG A 219 -3.70 0.63 13.45
CA ARG A 219 -4.81 0.83 14.39
C ARG A 219 -5.79 1.92 13.93
N TYR A 220 -5.28 3.02 13.41
CA TYR A 220 -6.13 4.10 12.91
C TYR A 220 -6.71 3.77 11.53
N ALA A 221 -5.86 3.34 10.60
CA ALA A 221 -6.23 3.19 9.20
C ALA A 221 -7.07 1.94 8.92
N GLN A 222 -7.02 0.95 9.79
CA GLN A 222 -7.67 -0.36 9.57
C GLN A 222 -8.65 -0.72 10.69
N PRO A 223 -9.68 0.11 10.94
CA PRO A 223 -10.65 -0.14 12.00
C PRO A 223 -11.42 -1.45 11.80
N HIS A 224 -11.63 -1.87 10.54
CA HIS A 224 -12.30 -3.13 10.19
C HIS A 224 -11.33 -4.27 9.86
N GLY A 225 -10.03 -4.04 9.99
CA GLY A 225 -8.96 -5.00 9.75
C GLY A 225 -8.23 -5.35 11.05
N VAL A 226 -6.98 -4.90 11.17
CA VAL A 226 -6.10 -5.22 12.30
C VAL A 226 -6.69 -4.74 13.63
N ASN A 227 -7.24 -3.53 13.70
CA ASN A 227 -7.77 -2.99 14.95
C ASN A 227 -8.93 -3.84 15.50
N SER A 228 -9.83 -4.25 14.63
CA SER A 228 -10.98 -5.07 15.04
C SER A 228 -10.60 -6.43 15.58
N LEU A 229 -9.56 -7.03 15.02
CA LEU A 229 -9.01 -8.29 15.54
C LEU A 229 -8.42 -8.09 16.94
N MET A 230 -7.68 -7.01 17.15
CA MET A 230 -7.11 -6.67 18.45
C MET A 230 -8.20 -6.44 19.49
N GLU A 231 -9.22 -5.66 19.20
CA GLU A 231 -10.37 -5.43 20.08
C GLU A 231 -11.11 -6.72 20.41
N PHE A 232 -11.28 -7.62 19.43
CA PHE A 232 -11.88 -8.93 19.67
C PHE A 232 -11.02 -9.78 20.62
N VAL A 233 -9.70 -9.80 20.40
CA VAL A 233 -8.78 -10.57 21.27
C VAL A 233 -8.80 -10.01 22.69
N GLU A 234 -8.74 -8.70 22.87
CA GLU A 234 -8.83 -8.05 24.19
C GLU A 234 -10.15 -8.41 24.89
N ALA A 235 -11.29 -8.26 24.19
CA ALA A 235 -12.60 -8.66 24.73
C ALA A 235 -12.68 -10.16 25.08
N ALA A 236 -12.03 -11.02 24.30
CA ALA A 236 -11.96 -12.46 24.58
C ALA A 236 -11.19 -12.78 25.86
N PHE A 237 -10.12 -12.05 26.15
CA PHE A 237 -9.36 -12.21 27.40
C PHE A 237 -10.10 -11.71 28.64
N GLU A 238 -11.04 -10.79 28.49
CA GLU A 238 -11.85 -10.26 29.57
C GLU A 238 -13.07 -11.13 29.91
N THR A 239 -13.45 -12.07 29.01
CA THR A 239 -14.62 -12.93 29.22
C THR A 239 -14.37 -14.02 30.25
N LYS A 240 -15.40 -14.30 31.09
CA LYS A 240 -15.33 -15.28 32.17
C LYS A 240 -15.86 -16.64 31.79
N SER A 241 -16.57 -16.75 30.68
CA SER A 241 -17.17 -18.00 30.22
C SER A 241 -17.22 -18.10 28.70
N LYS A 242 -17.35 -19.31 28.18
CA LYS A 242 -17.51 -19.56 26.73
C LYS A 242 -18.83 -18.95 26.20
N GLU A 243 -19.86 -19.00 27.02
CA GLU A 243 -21.18 -18.46 26.68
C GLU A 243 -21.12 -16.93 26.51
N GLU A 244 -20.43 -16.26 27.42
CA GLU A 244 -20.20 -14.81 27.33
C GLU A 244 -19.36 -14.46 26.10
N LEU A 245 -18.30 -15.22 25.79
CA LEU A 245 -17.51 -15.05 24.58
C LEU A 245 -18.35 -15.19 23.32
N ILE A 246 -19.22 -16.21 23.26
CA ILE A 246 -20.11 -16.43 22.11
C ILE A 246 -21.12 -15.28 21.99
N GLN A 247 -21.67 -14.78 23.08
CA GLN A 247 -22.59 -13.66 23.07
C GLN A 247 -21.91 -12.39 22.57
N ASN A 248 -20.69 -12.10 23.02
CA ASN A 248 -19.90 -10.97 22.55
C ASN A 248 -19.57 -11.10 21.06
N TYR A 249 -19.22 -12.29 20.58
CA TYR A 249 -18.92 -12.57 19.19
C TYR A 249 -20.14 -12.41 18.26
N LEU A 250 -21.32 -12.86 18.71
CA LEU A 250 -22.57 -12.79 17.93
C LEU A 250 -23.31 -11.47 18.12
N GLY A 251 -22.95 -10.69 19.15
CA GLY A 251 -23.57 -9.39 19.45
C GLY A 251 -23.03 -8.27 18.57
N GLU A 252 -23.81 -7.19 18.50
CA GLU A 252 -23.30 -5.91 18.02
C GLU A 252 -22.37 -5.32 19.10
N PRO A 253 -21.17 -4.79 18.82
CA PRO A 253 -20.65 -4.40 17.49
C PRO A 253 -19.83 -5.44 16.73
N VAL A 254 -19.49 -6.59 17.34
CA VAL A 254 -18.58 -7.56 16.69
C VAL A 254 -19.19 -8.17 15.43
N ALA A 255 -20.48 -8.45 15.44
CA ALA A 255 -21.18 -8.94 14.24
C ALA A 255 -21.18 -7.90 13.11
N ALA A 256 -21.32 -6.61 13.42
CA ALA A 256 -21.21 -5.51 12.46
C ALA A 256 -19.80 -5.48 11.86
N LEU A 257 -18.79 -5.56 12.72
CA LEU A 257 -17.40 -5.57 12.33
C LEU A 257 -17.06 -6.71 11.35
N TRP A 258 -17.52 -7.93 11.64
CA TRP A 258 -17.33 -9.08 10.75
C TRP A 258 -18.04 -8.89 9.41
N ARG A 259 -19.26 -8.36 9.42
CA ARG A 259 -19.97 -8.02 8.16
C ARG A 259 -19.20 -7.01 7.34
N GLU A 260 -18.73 -5.94 7.96
CA GLU A 260 -17.96 -4.89 7.28
C GLU A 260 -16.63 -5.41 6.75
N THR A 261 -15.89 -6.18 7.55
CA THR A 261 -14.64 -6.80 7.09
C THR A 261 -14.89 -7.75 5.91
N ALA A 262 -15.94 -8.57 5.97
CA ALA A 262 -16.30 -9.48 4.89
C ALA A 262 -16.75 -8.74 3.62
N MET A 263 -17.43 -7.62 3.76
CA MET A 263 -17.84 -6.77 2.63
C MET A 263 -16.68 -5.98 2.03
N MET A 264 -15.81 -5.46 2.88
CA MET A 264 -14.67 -4.65 2.44
C MET A 264 -13.52 -5.52 1.90
N LYS A 265 -13.43 -6.78 2.31
CA LYS A 265 -12.35 -7.71 1.90
C LYS A 265 -10.96 -7.06 2.07
N GLU A 266 -10.19 -7.00 1.00
CA GLU A 266 -8.86 -6.37 0.98
C GLU A 266 -8.89 -4.89 1.36
N ALA A 267 -10.00 -4.20 1.10
CA ALA A 267 -10.16 -2.79 1.46
C ALA A 267 -10.05 -2.56 2.98
N ALA A 268 -10.39 -3.55 3.81
CA ALA A 268 -10.25 -3.48 5.26
C ALA A 268 -8.80 -3.27 5.72
N TYR A 269 -7.84 -3.60 4.87
CA TYR A 269 -6.39 -3.48 5.14
C TYR A 269 -5.74 -2.28 4.42
N MET A 270 -6.53 -1.43 3.76
CA MET A 270 -6.02 -0.23 3.10
C MET A 270 -5.68 0.86 4.11
N GLY A 271 -4.75 1.74 3.72
CA GLY A 271 -4.40 2.93 4.48
C GLY A 271 -5.54 3.97 4.53
N CYS A 272 -5.41 4.97 5.39
CA CYS A 272 -6.37 6.08 5.45
C CYS A 272 -6.19 7.09 4.31
N MET A 273 -5.07 7.05 3.58
CA MET A 273 -4.71 7.90 2.45
C MET A 273 -4.57 9.41 2.77
N GLU A 274 -4.61 9.83 4.04
CA GLU A 274 -4.47 11.24 4.40
C GLU A 274 -3.09 11.79 4.03
N CYS A 275 -2.03 11.03 4.31
CA CYS A 275 -0.67 11.40 3.96
C CYS A 275 -0.41 11.41 2.44
N GLU A 276 -1.18 10.65 1.66
CA GLU A 276 -1.12 10.65 0.20
C GLU A 276 -1.82 11.88 -0.38
N ALA A 277 -2.99 12.22 0.17
CA ALA A 277 -3.82 13.34 -0.31
C ALA A 277 -3.10 14.69 -0.21
N VAL A 278 -2.31 14.91 0.85
CA VAL A 278 -1.60 16.20 1.08
C VAL A 278 -0.21 16.27 0.46
N CYS A 279 0.29 15.16 -0.10
CA CYS A 279 1.64 15.13 -0.66
C CYS A 279 1.73 15.97 -1.94
N PRO A 280 2.61 17.00 -1.98
CA PRO A 280 2.71 17.90 -3.13
C PRO A 280 3.47 17.31 -4.32
N VAL A 281 4.07 16.12 -4.13
CA VAL A 281 4.79 15.43 -5.22
C VAL A 281 3.79 14.84 -6.21
N GLY A 282 4.11 14.95 -7.48
CA GLY A 282 3.30 14.47 -8.60
C GLY A 282 2.67 15.60 -9.40
N ALA A 283 2.73 15.48 -10.73
CA ALA A 283 2.14 16.47 -11.64
C ALA A 283 0.61 16.60 -11.52
N ASP A 284 -0.03 15.57 -10.95
CA ASP A 284 -1.48 15.54 -10.70
C ASP A 284 -1.93 16.32 -9.46
N PHE A 285 -0.99 16.78 -8.61
CA PHE A 285 -1.32 17.38 -7.31
C PHE A 285 -2.21 18.63 -7.42
N GLU A 286 -2.02 19.46 -8.43
CA GLU A 286 -2.89 20.63 -8.63
C GLU A 286 -4.37 20.25 -8.81
N MET A 287 -4.63 19.12 -9.48
CA MET A 287 -6.00 18.63 -9.63
C MET A 287 -6.56 18.16 -8.28
N VAL A 288 -5.75 17.50 -7.47
CA VAL A 288 -6.13 17.03 -6.13
C VAL A 288 -6.49 18.21 -5.23
N ILE A 289 -5.68 19.27 -5.21
CA ILE A 289 -5.91 20.45 -4.36
C ILE A 289 -7.17 21.21 -4.77
N ARG A 290 -7.44 21.35 -6.06
CA ARG A 290 -8.62 22.13 -6.54
C ARG A 290 -9.94 21.62 -5.98
N HIS A 291 -9.98 20.37 -5.56
CA HIS A 291 -11.18 19.71 -5.01
C HIS A 291 -11.14 19.52 -3.48
N GLN A 292 -10.00 19.82 -2.86
CA GLN A 292 -9.93 19.96 -1.40
C GLN A 292 -10.37 21.40 -1.08
N GLY A 293 -11.59 21.58 -0.59
CA GLY A 293 -12.01 22.88 -0.03
C GLY A 293 -11.02 23.34 1.06
N PRO A 294 -11.15 24.58 1.58
CA PRO A 294 -10.29 25.03 2.66
C PRO A 294 -10.30 23.96 3.76
N GLN A 295 -9.12 23.39 4.05
CA GLN A 295 -8.97 22.37 5.07
C GLN A 295 -9.29 23.04 6.41
N GLU A 296 -10.48 22.76 6.95
CA GLU A 296 -10.71 22.97 8.38
C GLU A 296 -9.71 22.07 9.11
N GLU A 297 -8.96 22.63 10.05
CA GLU A 297 -8.06 21.85 10.90
C GLU A 297 -8.86 20.66 11.46
N PRO A 298 -8.34 19.41 11.36
CA PRO A 298 -9.06 18.27 11.84
C PRO A 298 -9.31 18.45 13.35
N GLN A 299 -10.57 18.69 13.71
CA GLN A 299 -11.00 18.72 15.11
C GLN A 299 -11.08 17.27 15.61
N HIS A 300 -9.93 16.72 15.97
CA HIS A 300 -9.86 15.44 16.66
C HIS A 300 -9.63 15.67 18.15
N THR A 301 -10.65 15.54 18.93
CA THR A 301 -10.54 15.41 20.37
C THR A 301 -10.24 13.94 20.69
N ILE A 302 -9.00 13.65 21.09
CA ILE A 302 -8.65 12.37 21.67
C ILE A 302 -8.97 12.46 23.15
N SER A 303 -10.06 11.84 23.61
CA SER A 303 -10.30 11.59 25.02
C SER A 303 -10.28 10.08 25.25
N ASP A 304 -9.39 9.64 26.12
CA ASP A 304 -9.31 8.28 26.69
C ASP A 304 -9.12 7.11 25.71
N GLY A 305 -8.27 7.30 24.67
CA GLY A 305 -7.88 6.19 23.80
C GLY A 305 -9.02 5.68 22.88
N ARG A 306 -10.15 6.33 22.85
CA ARG A 306 -11.28 6.00 21.96
C ARG A 306 -11.48 7.11 20.95
N ILE A 307 -11.40 6.78 19.68
CA ILE A 307 -11.72 7.70 18.60
C ILE A 307 -13.24 7.69 18.43
N PHE A 308 -13.90 8.73 18.91
CA PHE A 308 -15.29 8.97 18.56
C PHE A 308 -15.33 9.82 17.29
N LEU A 309 -15.84 9.26 16.21
CA LEU A 309 -16.36 10.07 15.11
C LEU A 309 -17.57 10.83 15.68
N ASN A 310 -17.46 12.15 15.78
CA ASN A 310 -18.61 12.98 16.16
C ASN A 310 -19.73 12.77 15.14
N GLN A 311 -20.73 11.97 15.51
CA GLN A 311 -22.02 11.90 14.84
C GLN A 311 -22.91 13.07 15.33
N GLU A 312 -22.52 14.30 15.04
CA GLU A 312 -23.45 15.43 15.11
C GLU A 312 -23.65 15.94 13.68
N GLY A 313 -24.71 15.48 13.07
CA GLY A 313 -25.18 15.99 11.78
C GLY A 313 -25.72 14.93 10.82
N LEU A 314 -26.72 14.17 11.24
CA LEU A 314 -27.74 13.57 10.36
C LEU A 314 -29.11 14.07 10.77
#